data_e7da8edb4bd1b28c70b1e2d1a45a75fd
#
_entry.id   e7da8edb4bd1b28c70b1e2d1a45a75fd
#
_cell.length_a   1.000
_cell.length_b   1.000
_cell.length_c   1.000
_cell.angle_alpha   90.00
_cell.angle_beta   90.00
_cell.angle_gamma   90.00
#
_symmetry.space_group_name_H-M   'P 1'
#
loop_
_entity.id
_entity.type
_entity.pdbx_description
1 polymer ?
#
loop_
_entity_poly.entity_id
_entity_poly.type
_entity_poly.pdbx_seq_one_letter_code
_entity_poly.pdbx_strand_id
1 'polypeptide(L)'
;MASGSADESAIPMMDDYQTLISTTDVELLKTAWRNEKAAPEILQFEAALVQRIKEQIELAEQNVEISEADNVDPLTVSLYQMDLDRTQFLLRSYFRVRLQKIEEYLFHILKTDHLLNRLSKQEQVFARRCTDDLGNHLDDTVLSKLPDNYQSILKQSTTSETDDMVPEPRLDTFVICKAKQYLSNMDFEPDYSMEITEMEKDLLTFVCYKFIKKPLEMGKIDLV
;
A
#
# COMPACT_ATOMS: atom_id res chain seq x y z
N MET A 1 11.05 -5.96 -63.23
CA MET A 1 10.54 -4.86 -62.39
C MET A 1 10.01 -5.50 -61.12
N ALA A 2 10.83 -5.53 -60.10
CA ALA A 2 10.46 -6.02 -58.80
C ALA A 2 10.57 -4.81 -57.83
N SER A 3 9.43 -4.33 -57.37
CA SER A 3 9.32 -3.32 -56.34
C SER A 3 9.43 -3.98 -54.98
N GLY A 4 10.57 -3.78 -54.32
CA GLY A 4 10.73 -4.16 -52.92
C GLY A 4 9.92 -3.21 -52.06
N SER A 5 8.98 -3.75 -51.32
CA SER A 5 8.34 -3.08 -50.19
C SER A 5 9.32 -3.09 -49.00
N ALA A 6 9.82 -1.91 -48.65
CA ALA A 6 10.54 -1.73 -47.42
C ALA A 6 9.57 -1.96 -46.24
N ASP A 7 9.93 -2.92 -45.44
CA ASP A 7 9.28 -3.19 -44.13
C ASP A 7 9.65 -2.01 -43.20
N GLU A 8 8.75 -1.06 -43.08
CA GLU A 8 8.84 -0.02 -42.07
C GLU A 8 8.63 -0.68 -40.71
N SER A 9 9.73 -1.06 -40.05
CA SER A 9 9.72 -1.42 -38.63
C SER A 9 9.21 -0.22 -37.83
N ALA A 10 7.92 -0.27 -37.50
CA ALA A 10 7.27 0.73 -36.71
C ALA A 10 8.00 0.89 -35.36
N ILE A 11 8.59 2.05 -35.17
CA ILE A 11 9.14 2.48 -33.87
C ILE A 11 7.94 2.51 -32.93
N PRO A 12 7.95 1.73 -31.81
CA PRO A 12 6.83 1.74 -30.90
C PRO A 12 6.59 3.17 -30.40
N MET A 13 5.34 3.59 -30.45
CA MET A 13 4.95 4.93 -30.02
C MET A 13 5.34 5.14 -28.55
N MET A 14 5.68 6.35 -28.15
CA MET A 14 6.10 6.71 -26.79
C MET A 14 5.07 6.29 -25.70
N ASP A 15 3.83 6.15 -26.09
CA ASP A 15 2.72 5.64 -25.26
C ASP A 15 2.90 4.14 -24.95
N ASP A 16 3.40 3.33 -25.88
CA ASP A 16 3.65 1.90 -25.68
C ASP A 16 4.80 1.66 -24.71
N TYR A 17 5.85 2.49 -24.75
CA TYR A 17 6.96 2.43 -23.79
C TYR A 17 6.52 2.82 -22.38
N GLN A 18 5.69 3.84 -22.22
CA GLN A 18 5.15 4.24 -20.93
C GLN A 18 4.25 3.15 -20.35
N THR A 19 3.47 2.47 -21.17
CA THR A 19 2.62 1.36 -20.77
C THR A 19 3.46 0.16 -20.33
N LEU A 20 4.52 -0.17 -21.05
CA LEU A 20 5.46 -1.25 -20.68
C LEU A 20 6.19 -0.95 -19.37
N ILE A 21 6.64 0.29 -19.15
CA ILE A 21 7.33 0.71 -17.93
C ILE A 21 6.35 0.69 -16.75
N SER A 22 5.11 1.14 -16.93
CA SER A 22 4.09 1.16 -15.88
C SER A 22 3.64 -0.23 -15.42
N THR A 23 3.89 -1.27 -16.22
CA THR A 23 3.56 -2.68 -15.90
C THR A 23 4.71 -3.43 -15.25
N THR A 24 5.90 -2.82 -15.08
CA THR A 24 6.98 -3.49 -14.35
C THR A 24 6.60 -3.70 -12.88
N ASP A 25 7.03 -4.81 -12.30
CA ASP A 25 6.74 -5.13 -10.89
C ASP A 25 7.22 -4.03 -9.93
N VAL A 26 8.33 -3.36 -10.24
CA VAL A 26 8.86 -2.24 -9.44
C VAL A 26 7.93 -1.03 -9.48
N GLU A 27 7.36 -0.67 -10.64
CA GLU A 27 6.40 0.44 -10.75
C GLU A 27 5.05 0.06 -10.10
N LEU A 28 4.62 -1.19 -10.19
CA LEU A 28 3.46 -1.68 -9.45
C LEU A 28 3.68 -1.61 -7.93
N LEU A 29 4.86 -1.99 -7.44
CA LEU A 29 5.23 -1.83 -6.03
C LEU A 29 5.23 -0.37 -5.60
N LYS A 30 5.74 0.52 -6.42
CA LYS A 30 5.75 1.97 -6.17
C LYS A 30 4.33 2.54 -6.10
N THR A 31 3.43 2.06 -6.96
CA THR A 31 2.01 2.41 -6.91
C THR A 31 1.35 1.87 -5.65
N ALA A 32 1.56 0.60 -5.31
CA ALA A 32 1.05 0.00 -4.09
C ALA A 32 1.56 0.75 -2.83
N TRP A 33 2.84 1.11 -2.81
CA TRP A 33 3.44 1.90 -1.72
C TRP A 33 2.83 3.30 -1.60
N ARG A 34 2.60 4.02 -2.73
CA ARG A 34 1.94 5.34 -2.71
C ARG A 34 0.50 5.21 -2.21
N ASN A 35 -0.25 4.25 -2.75
CA ASN A 35 -1.63 3.99 -2.33
C ASN A 35 -1.68 3.68 -0.83
N GLU A 36 -0.80 2.82 -0.33
CA GLU A 36 -0.72 2.49 1.09
C GLU A 36 -0.35 3.72 1.93
N LYS A 37 0.58 4.56 1.48
CA LYS A 37 1.01 5.76 2.21
C LYS A 37 -0.08 6.83 2.28
N ALA A 38 -0.83 7.03 1.20
CA ALA A 38 -1.84 8.07 1.09
C ALA A 38 -3.20 7.68 1.68
N ALA A 39 -3.53 6.39 1.72
CA ALA A 39 -4.76 5.90 2.33
C ALA A 39 -4.74 6.06 3.86
N PRO A 40 -5.83 6.51 4.50
CA PRO A 40 -5.93 6.61 5.96
C PRO A 40 -6.09 5.24 6.65
N GLU A 41 -6.64 4.25 5.96
CA GLU A 41 -6.79 2.87 6.46
C GLU A 41 -5.75 1.93 5.84
N ILE A 42 -5.63 0.71 6.39
CA ILE A 42 -4.78 -0.32 5.81
C ILE A 42 -5.43 -0.94 4.57
N LEU A 43 -4.68 -1.01 3.47
CA LEU A 43 -5.14 -1.60 2.22
C LEU A 43 -4.88 -3.11 2.17
N GLN A 44 -5.39 -3.78 1.12
CA GLN A 44 -5.13 -5.19 0.87
C GLN A 44 -3.63 -5.44 0.66
N PHE A 45 -3.08 -6.46 1.32
CA PHE A 45 -1.69 -6.87 1.12
C PHE A 45 -1.48 -7.50 -0.26
N GLU A 46 -0.54 -6.97 -1.02
CA GLU A 46 -0.20 -7.41 -2.37
C GLU A 46 0.75 -8.62 -2.36
N ALA A 47 0.26 -9.78 -1.89
CA ALA A 47 1.09 -10.96 -1.66
C ALA A 47 1.83 -11.45 -2.91
N ALA A 48 1.14 -11.53 -4.05
CA ALA A 48 1.72 -12.02 -5.31
C ALA A 48 2.79 -11.06 -5.85
N LEU A 49 2.55 -9.74 -5.77
CA LEU A 49 3.52 -8.73 -6.18
C LEU A 49 4.76 -8.76 -5.29
N VAL A 50 4.57 -8.79 -3.97
CA VAL A 50 5.67 -8.86 -3.01
C VAL A 50 6.53 -10.09 -3.22
N GLN A 51 5.93 -11.23 -3.54
CA GLN A 51 6.67 -12.47 -3.81
C GLN A 51 7.53 -12.33 -5.08
N ARG A 52 6.95 -11.84 -6.19
CA ARG A 52 7.72 -11.60 -7.43
C ARG A 52 8.87 -10.62 -7.24
N ILE A 53 8.64 -9.52 -6.48
CA ILE A 53 9.70 -8.55 -6.17
C ILE A 53 10.83 -9.17 -5.35
N LYS A 54 10.54 -10.05 -4.39
CA LYS A 54 11.56 -10.76 -3.63
C LYS A 54 12.41 -11.66 -4.53
N GLU A 55 11.78 -12.39 -5.43
CA GLU A 55 12.47 -13.24 -6.41
C GLU A 55 13.33 -12.40 -7.36
N GLN A 56 12.85 -11.23 -7.81
CA GLN A 56 13.63 -10.30 -8.63
C GLN A 56 14.83 -9.72 -7.87
N ILE A 57 14.68 -9.39 -6.59
CA ILE A 57 15.79 -8.91 -5.75
C ILE A 57 16.85 -10.00 -5.64
N GLU A 58 16.47 -11.24 -5.33
CA GLU A 58 17.39 -12.36 -5.21
C GLU A 58 18.17 -12.63 -6.51
N LEU A 59 17.47 -12.59 -7.65
CA LEU A 59 18.11 -12.70 -8.98
C LEU A 59 19.04 -11.52 -9.27
N ALA A 60 18.67 -10.30 -8.89
CA ALA A 60 19.49 -9.12 -9.09
C ALA A 60 20.75 -9.16 -8.22
N GLU A 61 20.66 -9.63 -6.96
CA GLU A 61 21.81 -9.85 -6.08
C GLU A 61 22.80 -10.83 -6.71
N GLN A 62 22.32 -11.98 -7.22
CA GLN A 62 23.15 -12.95 -7.91
C GLN A 62 23.83 -12.36 -9.16
N ASN A 63 23.11 -11.56 -9.95
CA ASN A 63 23.66 -10.91 -11.13
C ASN A 63 24.76 -9.89 -10.81
N VAL A 64 24.62 -9.15 -9.72
CA VAL A 64 25.67 -8.23 -9.22
C VAL A 64 26.91 -9.02 -8.85
N GLU A 65 26.79 -10.09 -8.06
CA GLU A 65 27.93 -10.94 -7.66
C GLU A 65 28.66 -11.56 -8.87
N ILE A 66 27.89 -12.07 -9.85
CA ILE A 66 28.48 -12.63 -11.09
C ILE A 66 29.20 -11.54 -11.88
N SER A 67 28.59 -10.36 -12.03
CA SER A 67 29.18 -9.24 -12.80
C SER A 67 30.48 -8.72 -12.17
N GLU A 68 30.57 -8.74 -10.83
CA GLU A 68 31.80 -8.41 -10.12
C GLU A 68 32.90 -9.47 -10.35
N ALA A 69 32.53 -10.77 -10.35
CA ALA A 69 33.46 -11.87 -10.58
C ALA A 69 33.98 -11.89 -12.02
N ASP A 70 33.15 -11.56 -13.01
CA ASP A 70 33.48 -11.57 -14.43
C ASP A 70 34.22 -10.30 -14.90
N ASN A 71 34.59 -9.38 -13.99
CA ASN A 71 35.24 -8.10 -14.30
C ASN A 71 34.47 -7.26 -15.36
N VAL A 72 33.15 -7.25 -15.26
CA VAL A 72 32.30 -6.34 -16.05
C VAL A 72 32.62 -4.89 -15.68
N ASP A 73 32.38 -3.97 -16.63
CA ASP A 73 32.65 -2.55 -16.43
C ASP A 73 32.09 -2.05 -15.07
N PRO A 74 32.93 -1.47 -14.20
CA PRO A 74 32.54 -1.02 -12.85
C PRO A 74 31.33 -0.07 -12.82
N LEU A 75 31.15 0.72 -13.90
CA LEU A 75 29.98 1.60 -14.04
C LEU A 75 28.70 0.78 -14.16
N THR A 76 28.70 -0.27 -14.96
CA THR A 76 27.56 -1.16 -15.17
C THR A 76 27.19 -1.88 -13.87
N VAL A 77 28.17 -2.41 -13.14
CA VAL A 77 27.94 -3.03 -11.82
C VAL A 77 27.34 -2.04 -10.84
N SER A 78 27.87 -0.81 -10.81
CA SER A 78 27.34 0.26 -9.93
C SER A 78 25.88 0.61 -10.26
N LEU A 79 25.50 0.62 -11.55
CA LEU A 79 24.10 0.86 -11.95
C LEU A 79 23.16 -0.28 -11.50
N TYR A 80 23.58 -1.54 -11.64
CA TYR A 80 22.82 -2.69 -11.14
C TYR A 80 22.64 -2.62 -9.62
N GLN A 81 23.69 -2.27 -8.88
CA GLN A 81 23.62 -2.10 -7.43
C GLN A 81 22.65 -0.98 -7.05
N MET A 82 22.66 0.15 -7.75
CA MET A 82 21.71 1.25 -7.51
C MET A 82 20.26 0.83 -7.72
N ASP A 83 19.95 0.08 -8.77
CA ASP A 83 18.60 -0.40 -9.05
C ASP A 83 18.14 -1.43 -7.98
N LEU A 84 19.04 -2.31 -7.56
CA LEU A 84 18.81 -3.25 -6.47
C LEU A 84 18.49 -2.53 -5.16
N ASP A 85 19.34 -1.58 -4.76
CA ASP A 85 19.17 -0.79 -3.54
C ASP A 85 17.84 -0.01 -3.55
N ARG A 86 17.48 0.55 -4.70
CA ARG A 86 16.21 1.27 -4.88
C ARG A 86 15.00 0.36 -4.73
N THR A 87 15.05 -0.83 -5.31
CA THR A 87 13.97 -1.82 -5.21
C THR A 87 13.81 -2.33 -3.78
N GLN A 88 14.92 -2.64 -3.12
CA GLN A 88 14.92 -3.02 -1.70
C GLN A 88 14.37 -1.91 -0.80
N PHE A 89 14.76 -0.65 -1.08
CA PHE A 89 14.25 0.50 -0.33
C PHE A 89 12.73 0.63 -0.45
N LEU A 90 12.19 0.51 -1.67
CA LEU A 90 10.74 0.58 -1.92
C LEU A 90 9.99 -0.53 -1.17
N LEU A 91 10.48 -1.77 -1.23
CA LEU A 91 9.87 -2.90 -0.55
C LEU A 91 9.89 -2.73 0.98
N ARG A 92 11.04 -2.32 1.54
CA ARG A 92 11.17 -2.05 2.98
C ARG A 92 10.27 -0.89 3.42
N SER A 93 10.16 0.15 2.58
CA SER A 93 9.30 1.31 2.86
C SER A 93 7.81 0.95 2.81
N TYR A 94 7.40 0.09 1.86
CA TYR A 94 6.04 -0.44 1.82
C TYR A 94 5.68 -1.18 3.11
N PHE A 95 6.53 -2.11 3.55
CA PHE A 95 6.30 -2.82 4.82
C PHE A 95 6.28 -1.90 6.03
N ARG A 96 7.19 -0.92 6.08
CA ARG A 96 7.25 0.05 7.19
C ARG A 96 5.96 0.84 7.34
N VAL A 97 5.42 1.36 6.23
CA VAL A 97 4.14 2.11 6.25
C VAL A 97 3.00 1.22 6.76
N ARG A 98 2.95 -0.04 6.32
CA ARG A 98 1.92 -0.98 6.78
C ARG A 98 2.05 -1.31 8.26
N LEU A 99 3.28 -1.59 8.74
CA LEU A 99 3.52 -1.86 10.16
C LEU A 99 3.14 -0.65 11.03
N GLN A 100 3.45 0.58 10.61
CA GLN A 100 3.04 1.79 11.32
C GLN A 100 1.53 1.91 11.45
N LYS A 101 0.78 1.62 10.38
CA LYS A 101 -0.70 1.60 10.44
C LYS A 101 -1.24 0.49 11.33
N ILE A 102 -0.62 -0.70 11.30
CA ILE A 102 -1.00 -1.80 12.19
C ILE A 102 -0.80 -1.41 13.64
N GLU A 103 0.33 -0.78 13.99
CA GLU A 103 0.59 -0.29 15.35
C GLU A 103 -0.41 0.79 15.77
N GLU A 104 -0.73 1.73 14.88
CA GLU A 104 -1.64 2.85 15.16
C GLU A 104 -3.09 2.38 15.38
N TYR A 105 -3.58 1.45 14.54
CA TYR A 105 -4.97 0.98 14.58
C TYR A 105 -5.11 -0.47 15.06
N LEU A 106 -4.21 -0.92 15.92
CA LEU A 106 -4.03 -2.31 16.34
C LEU A 106 -5.34 -2.97 16.81
N PHE A 107 -6.02 -2.38 17.79
CA PHE A 107 -7.26 -2.91 18.36
C PHE A 107 -8.42 -2.87 17.36
N HIS A 108 -8.51 -1.81 16.54
CA HIS A 108 -9.53 -1.68 15.50
C HIS A 108 -9.38 -2.78 14.44
N ILE A 109 -8.16 -3.03 13.98
CA ILE A 109 -7.86 -4.06 12.97
C ILE A 109 -8.20 -5.46 13.50
N LEU A 110 -7.79 -5.79 14.75
CA LEU A 110 -8.02 -7.11 15.31
C LEU A 110 -9.51 -7.39 15.65
N LYS A 111 -10.28 -6.34 15.92
CA LYS A 111 -11.72 -6.44 16.16
C LYS A 111 -12.53 -6.67 14.89
N THR A 112 -11.98 -6.29 13.74
CA THR A 112 -12.70 -6.25 12.47
C THR A 112 -12.18 -7.31 11.50
N ASP A 113 -12.91 -8.42 11.35
CA ASP A 113 -12.48 -9.57 10.55
C ASP A 113 -12.08 -9.21 9.10
N HIS A 114 -12.78 -8.28 8.45
CA HIS A 114 -12.45 -7.88 7.09
C HIS A 114 -11.13 -7.13 6.99
N LEU A 115 -10.74 -6.34 8.02
CA LEU A 115 -9.44 -5.67 8.07
C LEU A 115 -8.33 -6.68 8.37
N LEU A 116 -8.60 -7.64 9.25
CA LEU A 116 -7.65 -8.71 9.55
C LEU A 116 -7.30 -9.52 8.29
N ASN A 117 -8.28 -9.75 7.40
CA ASN A 117 -8.07 -10.45 6.13
C ASN A 117 -7.25 -9.66 5.11
N ARG A 118 -7.10 -8.34 5.28
CA ARG A 118 -6.23 -7.49 4.45
C ARG A 118 -4.75 -7.64 4.79
N LEU A 119 -4.42 -8.26 5.93
CA LEU A 119 -3.05 -8.46 6.39
C LEU A 119 -2.47 -9.77 5.86
N SER A 120 -1.15 -9.77 5.67
CA SER A 120 -0.41 -11.01 5.48
C SER A 120 -0.40 -11.85 6.76
N LYS A 121 -0.11 -13.15 6.65
CA LYS A 121 -0.01 -14.03 7.84
C LYS A 121 1.03 -13.53 8.86
N GLN A 122 2.15 -12.98 8.37
CA GLN A 122 3.20 -12.44 9.24
C GLN A 122 2.73 -11.16 9.96
N GLU A 123 2.03 -10.26 9.26
CA GLU A 123 1.43 -9.06 9.83
C GLU A 123 0.35 -9.39 10.88
N GLN A 124 -0.46 -10.43 10.65
CA GLN A 124 -1.45 -10.90 11.65
C GLN A 124 -0.78 -11.41 12.92
N VAL A 125 0.32 -12.18 12.80
CA VAL A 125 1.09 -12.64 13.95
C VAL A 125 1.70 -11.46 14.69
N PHE A 126 2.28 -10.51 13.96
CA PHE A 126 2.83 -9.27 14.52
C PHE A 126 1.76 -8.47 15.29
N ALA A 127 0.60 -8.24 14.69
CA ALA A 127 -0.50 -7.51 15.32
C ALA A 127 -0.95 -8.15 16.64
N ARG A 128 -1.14 -9.47 16.67
CA ARG A 128 -1.53 -10.19 17.90
C ARG A 128 -0.45 -10.07 18.98
N ARG A 129 0.81 -10.28 18.61
CA ARG A 129 1.93 -10.16 19.56
C ARG A 129 2.04 -8.74 20.14
N CYS A 130 1.94 -7.70 19.29
CA CYS A 130 1.95 -6.31 19.78
C CYS A 130 0.80 -6.03 20.75
N THR A 131 -0.38 -6.60 20.51
CA THR A 131 -1.52 -6.45 21.42
C THR A 131 -1.24 -7.10 22.78
N ASP A 132 -0.71 -8.33 22.77
CA ASP A 132 -0.39 -9.05 24.00
C ASP A 132 0.72 -8.33 24.78
N ASP A 133 1.80 -7.90 24.10
CA ASP A 133 2.91 -7.20 24.72
C ASP A 133 2.46 -5.84 25.30
N LEU A 134 1.64 -5.08 24.57
CA LEU A 134 1.09 -3.80 25.02
C LEU A 134 0.13 -4.00 26.20
N GLY A 135 -0.73 -5.01 26.11
CA GLY A 135 -1.66 -5.37 27.20
C GLY A 135 -0.92 -5.68 28.50
N ASN A 136 0.01 -6.61 28.44
CA ASN A 136 0.83 -7.01 29.60
C ASN A 136 1.60 -5.82 30.18
N HIS A 137 2.19 -4.98 29.31
CA HIS A 137 2.94 -3.79 29.77
C HIS A 137 2.03 -2.79 30.51
N LEU A 138 0.85 -2.51 29.97
CA LEU A 138 -0.09 -1.58 30.59
C LEU A 138 -0.69 -2.14 31.87
N ASP A 139 -0.99 -3.44 31.94
CA ASP A 139 -1.46 -4.11 33.13
C ASP A 139 -0.44 -4.01 34.26
N ASP A 140 0.83 -4.34 33.99
CA ASP A 140 1.90 -4.31 35.00
C ASP A 140 2.24 -2.90 35.48
N THR A 141 2.17 -1.93 34.61
CA THR A 141 2.66 -0.56 34.90
C THR A 141 1.58 0.35 35.48
N VAL A 142 0.36 0.30 34.96
CA VAL A 142 -0.70 1.29 35.23
C VAL A 142 -2.01 0.67 35.66
N LEU A 143 -2.58 -0.26 34.86
CA LEU A 143 -3.97 -0.67 35.01
C LEU A 143 -4.23 -1.40 36.33
N SER A 144 -3.29 -2.24 36.78
CA SER A 144 -3.37 -2.93 38.09
C SER A 144 -3.41 -1.97 39.29
N LYS A 145 -3.01 -0.72 39.09
CA LYS A 145 -2.99 0.32 40.14
C LYS A 145 -4.21 1.25 40.11
N LEU A 146 -5.03 1.15 39.05
CA LEU A 146 -6.22 1.95 38.91
C LEU A 146 -7.43 1.27 39.61
N PRO A 147 -8.45 2.05 40.01
CA PRO A 147 -9.71 1.50 40.44
C PRO A 147 -10.36 0.60 39.40
N ASP A 148 -11.08 -0.43 39.81
CA ASP A 148 -11.71 -1.46 38.97
C ASP A 148 -12.49 -0.90 37.75
N ASN A 149 -13.06 0.30 37.91
CA ASN A 149 -13.84 0.96 36.86
C ASN A 149 -13.00 1.49 35.69
N TYR A 150 -11.64 1.55 35.80
CA TYR A 150 -10.74 2.18 34.87
C TYR A 150 -9.62 1.24 34.40
N GLN A 151 -9.75 -0.06 34.62
CA GLN A 151 -8.72 -1.05 34.27
C GLN A 151 -8.80 -1.57 32.83
N SER A 152 -9.64 -0.98 31.98
CA SER A 152 -9.76 -1.39 30.59
C SER A 152 -8.84 -0.57 29.66
N ILE A 153 -8.15 -1.23 28.72
CA ILE A 153 -7.41 -0.58 27.65
C ILE A 153 -8.34 -0.05 26.55
N LEU A 154 -9.49 -0.70 26.35
CA LEU A 154 -10.39 -0.41 25.24
C LEU A 154 -11.43 0.66 25.57
N LYS A 155 -11.78 0.80 26.86
CA LYS A 155 -12.85 1.68 27.32
C LYS A 155 -12.32 2.65 28.36
N GLN A 156 -12.77 3.90 28.28
CA GLN A 156 -12.45 4.92 29.28
C GLN A 156 -13.01 4.56 30.67
N SER A 157 -14.17 3.91 30.72
CA SER A 157 -14.81 3.48 31.93
C SER A 157 -15.67 2.23 31.71
N THR A 158 -15.91 1.44 32.73
CA THR A 158 -16.84 0.30 32.66
C THR A 158 -18.28 0.69 32.29
N THR A 159 -18.64 1.98 32.46
CA THR A 159 -19.94 2.53 32.04
C THR A 159 -20.00 2.91 30.56
N SER A 160 -18.87 2.94 29.86
CA SER A 160 -18.85 3.23 28.41
C SER A 160 -19.47 2.07 27.63
N GLU A 161 -20.45 2.37 26.78
CA GLU A 161 -21.10 1.36 25.91
C GLU A 161 -20.22 0.91 24.76
N THR A 162 -19.35 1.82 24.28
CA THR A 162 -18.45 1.60 23.13
C THR A 162 -16.98 1.54 23.57
N ASP A 163 -16.12 1.01 22.72
CA ASP A 163 -14.66 0.98 22.91
C ASP A 163 -14.05 2.35 22.54
N ASP A 164 -14.39 3.37 23.31
CA ASP A 164 -14.09 4.79 23.07
C ASP A 164 -12.59 5.15 23.13
N MET A 165 -11.74 4.23 23.64
CA MET A 165 -10.28 4.39 23.64
C MET A 165 -9.58 3.77 22.42
N VAL A 166 -10.33 3.10 21.53
CA VAL A 166 -9.77 2.46 20.33
C VAL A 166 -9.69 3.48 19.21
N PRO A 167 -8.48 3.82 18.72
CA PRO A 167 -8.34 4.73 17.59
C PRO A 167 -8.84 4.07 16.29
N GLU A 168 -9.63 4.80 15.52
CA GLU A 168 -10.14 4.41 14.23
C GLU A 168 -9.58 5.32 13.11
N PRO A 169 -9.34 4.80 11.90
CA PRO A 169 -8.86 5.62 10.79
C PRO A 169 -9.94 6.64 10.36
N ARG A 170 -9.51 7.87 10.13
CA ARG A 170 -10.41 8.95 9.69
C ARG A 170 -10.68 8.85 8.19
N LEU A 171 -11.76 8.19 7.81
CA LEU A 171 -12.13 8.01 6.41
C LEU A 171 -12.58 9.31 5.73
N ASP A 172 -12.94 10.34 6.51
CA ASP A 172 -13.31 11.67 5.98
C ASP A 172 -12.08 12.52 5.59
N THR A 173 -10.87 11.95 5.61
CA THR A 173 -9.65 12.62 5.18
C THR A 173 -9.66 12.83 3.67
N PHE A 174 -9.28 14.03 3.23
CA PHE A 174 -9.11 14.33 1.81
C PHE A 174 -7.79 13.80 1.29
N VAL A 175 -7.83 13.19 0.13
CA VAL A 175 -6.67 12.62 -0.57
C VAL A 175 -6.62 13.08 -2.01
N ILE A 176 -5.42 13.09 -2.60
CA ILE A 176 -5.23 13.32 -4.02
C ILE A 176 -5.23 11.98 -4.72
N CYS A 177 -6.08 11.85 -5.73
CA CYS A 177 -6.19 10.64 -6.51
C CYS A 177 -6.13 10.90 -8.01
N LYS A 178 -5.77 9.86 -8.76
CA LYS A 178 -5.70 9.85 -10.22
C LYS A 178 -6.53 8.68 -10.74
N ALA A 179 -7.53 8.95 -11.56
CA ALA A 179 -8.35 7.92 -12.18
C ALA A 179 -7.61 7.29 -13.38
N LYS A 180 -7.57 5.96 -13.47
CA LYS A 180 -6.99 5.21 -14.60
C LYS A 180 -7.93 5.14 -15.79
N GLN A 181 -9.20 5.32 -15.56
CA GLN A 181 -10.27 5.29 -16.55
C GLN A 181 -11.34 6.30 -16.18
N TYR A 182 -12.24 6.59 -17.11
CA TYR A 182 -13.42 7.39 -16.83
C TYR A 182 -14.29 6.68 -15.78
N LEU A 183 -14.70 7.42 -14.76
CA LEU A 183 -15.57 6.95 -13.69
C LEU A 183 -16.84 7.80 -13.66
N SER A 184 -17.97 7.11 -13.60
CA SER A 184 -19.29 7.73 -13.51
C SER A 184 -19.78 7.75 -12.05
N ASN A 185 -20.86 8.46 -11.78
CA ASN A 185 -21.48 8.55 -10.47
C ASN A 185 -21.82 7.17 -9.84
N MET A 186 -22.08 6.15 -10.66
CA MET A 186 -22.37 4.78 -10.18
C MET A 186 -21.16 4.05 -9.60
N ASP A 187 -19.95 4.51 -9.88
CA ASP A 187 -18.71 3.89 -9.38
C ASP A 187 -18.39 4.32 -7.95
N PHE A 188 -19.02 5.38 -7.45
CA PHE A 188 -18.80 5.94 -6.12
C PHE A 188 -19.85 5.47 -5.11
N GLU A 189 -19.52 5.50 -3.83
CA GLU A 189 -20.52 5.28 -2.80
C GLU A 189 -21.49 6.47 -2.76
N PRO A 190 -22.81 6.21 -2.75
CA PRO A 190 -23.79 7.29 -2.73
C PRO A 190 -23.75 8.01 -1.38
N ASP A 191 -23.29 9.23 -1.38
CA ASP A 191 -23.43 10.16 -0.26
C ASP A 191 -23.99 11.48 -0.80
N TYR A 192 -25.09 11.92 -0.21
CA TYR A 192 -25.82 13.13 -0.65
C TYR A 192 -25.07 14.45 -0.35
N SER A 193 -23.91 14.38 0.28
CA SER A 193 -23.14 15.55 0.72
C SER A 193 -22.09 16.03 -0.29
N MET A 194 -21.76 15.24 -1.31
CA MET A 194 -20.78 15.61 -2.34
C MET A 194 -21.26 15.25 -3.74
N GLU A 195 -21.32 16.25 -4.61
CA GLU A 195 -21.61 16.11 -6.04
C GLU A 195 -20.34 15.71 -6.83
N ILE A 196 -19.76 14.55 -6.54
CA ILE A 196 -18.80 13.97 -7.48
C ILE A 196 -19.61 13.24 -8.53
N THR A 197 -19.83 13.88 -9.64
CA THR A 197 -20.61 13.30 -10.74
C THR A 197 -19.77 12.46 -11.68
N GLU A 198 -18.53 12.85 -11.93
CA GLU A 198 -17.68 12.21 -12.94
C GLU A 198 -16.20 12.47 -12.64
N MET A 199 -15.35 11.50 -12.98
CA MET A 199 -13.89 11.64 -12.99
C MET A 199 -13.33 11.26 -14.35
N GLU A 200 -12.63 12.20 -14.97
CA GLU A 200 -11.94 11.95 -16.23
C GLU A 200 -10.65 11.13 -16.00
N LYS A 201 -10.29 10.36 -17.02
CA LYS A 201 -9.04 9.59 -17.02
C LYS A 201 -7.85 10.54 -16.87
N ASP A 202 -6.87 10.13 -16.07
CA ASP A 202 -5.58 10.81 -15.83
C ASP A 202 -5.67 12.18 -15.13
N LEU A 203 -6.87 12.65 -14.77
CA LEU A 203 -7.06 13.88 -14.02
C LEU A 203 -6.72 13.66 -12.54
N LEU A 204 -5.96 14.61 -11.97
CA LEU A 204 -5.71 14.66 -10.52
C LEU A 204 -6.90 15.36 -9.84
N THR A 205 -7.51 14.64 -8.92
CA THR A 205 -8.69 15.14 -8.21
C THR A 205 -8.45 15.06 -6.70
N PHE A 206 -8.88 16.07 -5.97
CA PHE A 206 -8.82 16.14 -4.51
C PHE A 206 -10.20 15.79 -3.94
N VAL A 207 -10.27 14.63 -3.27
CA VAL A 207 -11.54 14.02 -2.86
C VAL A 207 -11.42 13.40 -1.48
N CYS A 208 -12.53 13.34 -0.73
CA CYS A 208 -12.61 12.59 0.52
C CYS A 208 -12.46 11.09 0.26
N TYR A 209 -11.59 10.44 1.04
CA TYR A 209 -11.22 9.03 0.85
C TYR A 209 -12.42 8.07 0.89
N LYS A 210 -13.40 8.34 1.74
CA LYS A 210 -14.61 7.53 1.89
C LYS A 210 -15.31 7.25 0.56
N PHE A 211 -15.36 8.24 -0.35
CA PHE A 211 -16.04 8.09 -1.64
C PHE A 211 -15.25 7.26 -2.67
N ILE A 212 -13.94 7.30 -2.59
CA ILE A 212 -13.06 6.63 -3.55
C ILE A 212 -12.55 5.28 -3.07
N LYS A 213 -12.90 4.85 -1.86
CA LYS A 213 -12.50 3.58 -1.28
C LYS A 213 -12.83 2.40 -2.20
N LYS A 214 -14.08 2.30 -2.65
CA LYS A 214 -14.54 1.21 -3.52
C LYS A 214 -13.84 1.19 -4.89
N PRO A 215 -13.74 2.30 -5.65
CA PRO A 215 -12.98 2.32 -6.89
C PRO A 215 -11.47 2.11 -6.69
N LEU A 216 -10.90 2.48 -5.55
CA LEU A 216 -9.51 2.18 -5.20
C LEU A 216 -9.31 0.66 -5.00
N GLU A 217 -10.19 0.00 -4.25
CA GLU A 217 -10.16 -1.46 -4.05
C GLU A 217 -10.35 -2.23 -5.35
N MET A 218 -11.09 -1.67 -6.31
CA MET A 218 -11.24 -2.21 -7.67
C MET A 218 -10.04 -1.92 -8.59
N GLY A 219 -9.04 -1.17 -8.12
CA GLY A 219 -7.87 -0.81 -8.91
C GLY A 219 -8.11 0.23 -10.01
N LYS A 220 -9.25 0.94 -10.01
CA LYS A 220 -9.63 1.95 -11.01
C LYS A 220 -9.00 3.31 -10.75
N ILE A 221 -8.54 3.56 -9.52
CA ILE A 221 -7.93 4.81 -9.04
C ILE A 221 -6.59 4.49 -8.39
N ASP A 222 -5.62 5.38 -8.55
CA ASP A 222 -4.39 5.41 -7.76
C ASP A 222 -4.36 6.67 -6.90
N LEU A 223 -3.78 6.55 -5.71
CA LEU A 223 -3.48 7.68 -4.82
C LEU A 223 -2.10 8.26 -5.14
N VAL A 224 -1.92 9.54 -4.91
CA VAL A 224 -0.69 10.28 -5.26
C VAL A 224 -0.01 10.81 -4.01
#